data_4d4e8e479f8c5997e30f068961220887
#
_entry.id   4d4e8e479f8c5997e30f068961220887
#
_cell.length_a   1.000
_cell.length_b   1.000
_cell.length_c   1.000
_cell.angle_alpha   90.00
_cell.angle_beta   90.00
_cell.angle_gamma   90.00
#
_symmetry.space_group_name_H-M   'P 1'
#
loop_
_entity.id
_entity.type
_entity.pdbx_description
1 polymer ?
#
loop_
_entity_poly.entity_id
_entity_poly.type
_entity_poly.pdbx_seq_one_letter_code
_entity_poly.pdbx_strand_id
1 'polypeptide(L)'
;MMLVLLSDSNKREYYTVTCKVAGGGYAVGELIAFDGVNETVTVNGPTNQTITFDDDSGSTVFTADIIATINIDSKQEKIKSLSKSNVLNITGPNTTALSSDSIAKSDVYKIHAVYDSGVAGTDAVLPTLTVANTAETLTPGETITGATSGATGIVVLGAGSTTSVTYVPVLGTFIAEPITGGITNFTKTVSSVAAGDTDIIAKYE
;
A
#
# COMPACT_ATOMS: atom_id res chain seq x y z
N MET A 1 14.95 -2.19 0.89
CA MET A 1 16.21 -1.63 0.38
C MET A 1 17.02 -1.32 1.61
N MET A 2 18.03 -2.11 1.86
CA MET A 2 18.94 -1.91 2.99
C MET A 2 20.12 -1.10 2.45
N LEU A 3 20.31 0.08 3.00
CA LEU A 3 21.44 0.94 2.68
C LEU A 3 22.58 0.52 3.62
N VAL A 4 23.65 -0.04 3.07
CA VAL A 4 24.82 -0.35 3.86
C VAL A 4 25.85 0.75 3.61
N LEU A 5 26.12 1.52 4.64
CA LEU A 5 27.20 2.49 4.63
C LEU A 5 28.53 1.71 4.74
N LEU A 6 29.49 2.08 3.93
CA LEU A 6 30.80 1.43 3.96
C LEU A 6 31.56 1.84 5.20
N SER A 7 31.88 0.88 6.05
CA SER A 7 32.62 1.09 7.28
C SER A 7 34.04 0.58 7.12
N ASP A 8 34.93 1.47 6.98
CA ASP A 8 36.33 1.20 7.19
C ASP A 8 36.98 2.48 7.70
N SER A 9 37.58 2.40 8.86
CA SER A 9 38.25 3.52 9.54
C SER A 9 39.36 4.17 8.70
N ASN A 10 39.73 3.58 7.58
CA ASN A 10 40.82 4.05 6.71
C ASN A 10 40.34 4.53 5.33
N LYS A 11 39.03 4.60 5.07
CA LYS A 11 38.57 4.91 3.71
C LYS A 11 38.03 6.33 3.58
N ARG A 12 38.95 7.26 3.62
CA ARG A 12 38.75 8.70 3.28
C ARG A 12 38.03 8.92 1.94
N GLU A 13 38.17 7.99 1.02
CA GLU A 13 37.56 8.05 -0.32
C GLU A 13 36.04 7.90 -0.32
N TYR A 14 35.44 7.43 0.77
CA TYR A 14 34.01 7.23 0.87
C TYR A 14 33.22 8.40 1.46
N TYR A 15 33.95 9.35 2.07
CA TYR A 15 33.33 10.49 2.71
C TYR A 15 34.00 11.77 2.30
N THR A 16 33.19 12.75 1.94
CA THR A 16 33.61 14.15 1.75
C THR A 16 32.84 15.00 2.73
N VAL A 17 33.54 15.73 3.55
CA VAL A 17 32.96 16.60 4.57
C VAL A 17 33.38 18.04 4.28
N THR A 18 32.40 18.94 4.22
CA THR A 18 32.62 20.35 3.95
C THR A 18 31.98 21.19 5.06
N CYS A 19 32.71 22.11 5.60
CA CYS A 19 32.21 23.01 6.64
C CYS A 19 31.13 23.94 6.07
N LYS A 20 29.92 23.89 6.64
CA LYS A 20 28.78 24.73 6.26
C LYS A 20 28.63 25.98 7.09
N VAL A 21 28.90 25.87 8.38
CA VAL A 21 28.89 26.99 9.31
C VAL A 21 30.21 26.95 10.05
N ALA A 22 30.96 28.06 9.98
CA ALA A 22 32.28 28.16 10.58
C ALA A 22 32.26 27.90 12.09
N GLY A 23 33.22 27.14 12.56
CA GLY A 23 33.41 26.76 13.95
C GLY A 23 34.55 25.73 14.06
N GLY A 24 35.09 25.50 15.25
CA GLY A 24 36.13 24.50 15.45
C GLY A 24 37.41 24.71 14.63
N GLY A 25 37.73 25.95 14.28
CA GLY A 25 38.88 26.25 13.43
C GLY A 25 38.65 26.14 11.93
N TYR A 26 37.47 25.68 11.49
CA TYR A 26 37.15 25.53 10.07
C TYR A 26 36.40 26.73 9.50
N ALA A 27 36.74 27.12 8.28
CA ALA A 27 36.08 28.19 7.54
C ALA A 27 34.93 27.59 6.67
N VAL A 28 33.91 28.41 6.38
CA VAL A 28 32.79 28.01 5.50
C VAL A 28 33.31 27.61 4.11
N GLY A 29 32.91 26.45 3.65
CA GLY A 29 33.34 25.85 2.38
C GLY A 29 34.67 25.10 2.47
N GLU A 30 35.31 25.06 3.61
CA GLU A 30 36.55 24.31 3.81
C GLU A 30 36.26 22.79 3.77
N LEU A 31 37.15 22.10 3.05
CA LEU A 31 37.13 20.64 3.00
C LEU A 31 37.81 20.07 4.22
N ILE A 32 37.10 19.35 5.05
CA ILE A 32 37.63 18.69 6.22
C ILE A 32 38.27 17.39 5.83
N ALA A 33 39.61 17.30 6.01
CA ALA A 33 40.36 16.11 5.65
C ALA A 33 40.21 15.04 6.72
N PHE A 34 39.89 13.83 6.31
CA PHE A 34 39.98 12.65 7.15
C PHE A 34 41.42 12.13 7.11
N ASP A 35 42.20 12.32 8.14
CA ASP A 35 43.58 11.83 8.17
C ASP A 35 43.72 10.43 8.78
N GLY A 36 42.67 9.92 9.39
CA GLY A 36 42.59 8.60 9.98
C GLY A 36 43.32 8.46 11.30
N VAL A 37 43.75 9.58 11.87
CA VAL A 37 44.39 9.62 13.19
C VAL A 37 43.41 10.16 14.23
N ASN A 38 42.75 11.28 13.91
CA ASN A 38 41.86 11.98 14.81
C ASN A 38 40.38 11.84 14.41
N GLU A 39 40.11 11.47 13.15
CA GLU A 39 38.74 11.25 12.69
C GLU A 39 38.42 9.75 12.63
N THR A 40 37.33 9.38 13.24
CA THR A 40 36.85 7.99 13.24
C THR A 40 35.45 7.89 12.71
N VAL A 41 35.20 6.85 11.91
CA VAL A 41 33.85 6.49 11.48
C VAL A 41 33.46 5.21 12.20
N THR A 42 32.46 5.31 13.05
CA THR A 42 31.93 4.14 13.77
C THR A 42 30.57 3.76 13.20
N VAL A 43 30.45 2.50 12.79
CA VAL A 43 29.19 1.92 12.32
C VAL A 43 28.38 1.43 13.50
N ASN A 44 27.27 2.10 13.78
CA ASN A 44 26.38 1.74 14.90
C ASN A 44 25.18 0.87 14.44
N GLY A 45 25.19 0.36 13.19
CA GLY A 45 24.15 -0.45 12.63
C GLY A 45 23.96 -0.21 11.13
N PRO A 46 23.04 -0.93 10.48
CA PRO A 46 22.86 -0.86 9.03
C PRO A 46 22.39 0.50 8.51
N THR A 47 21.88 1.35 9.37
CA THR A 47 21.30 2.65 9.01
C THR A 47 21.86 3.82 9.80
N ASN A 48 22.80 3.59 10.69
CA ASN A 48 23.30 4.62 11.60
C ASN A 48 24.83 4.59 11.69
N GLN A 49 25.45 5.73 11.48
CA GLN A 49 26.90 5.89 11.63
C GLN A 49 27.20 7.14 12.45
N THR A 50 28.23 7.06 13.25
CA THR A 50 28.79 8.20 13.96
C THR A 50 30.13 8.54 13.33
N ILE A 51 30.27 9.78 12.91
CA ILE A 51 31.53 10.34 12.44
C ILE A 51 32.02 11.23 13.56
N THR A 52 33.16 10.91 14.13
CA THR A 52 33.79 11.71 15.18
C THR A 52 34.93 12.48 14.57
N PHE A 53 34.94 13.76 14.79
CA PHE A 53 36.03 14.68 14.50
C PHE A 53 36.69 14.99 15.80
N ASP A 54 37.98 14.73 15.92
CA ASP A 54 38.79 15.22 17.02
C ASP A 54 39.50 16.50 16.53
N ASP A 55 39.06 17.63 17.03
CA ASP A 55 39.73 18.87 16.75
C ASP A 55 40.57 19.22 17.99
N ASP A 56 41.81 19.52 17.77
CA ASP A 56 42.74 19.94 18.82
C ASP A 56 42.35 21.25 19.51
N SER A 57 41.27 21.92 19.09
CA SER A 57 40.86 23.24 19.57
C SER A 57 39.85 23.21 20.71
N GLY A 58 39.41 22.06 21.17
CA GLY A 58 38.56 21.84 22.33
C GLY A 58 37.22 22.61 22.29
N SER A 59 36.19 21.93 21.81
CA SER A 59 34.78 22.29 22.08
C SER A 59 34.16 23.44 21.30
N THR A 60 34.42 23.55 20.01
CA THR A 60 33.62 24.43 19.16
C THR A 60 32.75 23.63 18.20
N VAL A 61 31.42 23.83 18.30
CA VAL A 61 30.43 23.20 17.42
C VAL A 61 30.51 23.86 16.06
N PHE A 62 30.63 23.05 15.01
CA PHE A 62 30.48 23.49 13.62
C PHE A 62 29.38 22.69 12.93
N THR A 63 28.89 23.17 11.80
CA THR A 63 27.94 22.41 10.96
C THR A 63 28.62 22.03 9.67
N ALA A 64 28.47 20.79 9.26
CA ALA A 64 29.07 20.28 8.05
C ALA A 64 28.04 19.61 7.14
N ASP A 65 28.27 19.69 5.84
CA ASP A 65 27.62 18.85 4.83
C ASP A 65 28.51 17.63 4.56
N ILE A 66 27.91 16.44 4.63
CA ILE A 66 28.61 15.17 4.49
C ILE A 66 28.08 14.46 3.24
N ILE A 67 28.97 14.19 2.31
CA ILE A 67 28.70 13.35 1.14
C ILE A 67 29.32 11.98 1.41
N ALA A 68 28.49 10.94 1.42
CA ALA A 68 28.94 9.57 1.67
C ALA A 68 28.71 8.70 0.45
N THR A 69 29.70 7.91 0.08
CA THR A 69 29.51 6.82 -0.89
C THR A 69 28.85 5.65 -0.17
N ILE A 70 27.74 5.19 -0.72
CA ILE A 70 26.95 4.10 -0.15
C ILE A 70 26.98 2.91 -1.08
N ASN A 71 27.12 1.72 -0.51
CA ASN A 71 26.92 0.49 -1.25
C ASN A 71 25.46 0.04 -1.09
N ILE A 72 24.80 -0.21 -2.20
CA ILE A 72 23.45 -0.79 -2.18
C ILE A 72 23.62 -2.31 -2.22
N ASP A 73 23.64 -2.91 -1.05
CA ASP A 73 23.69 -4.37 -0.94
C ASP A 73 22.28 -4.92 -1.14
N SER A 74 22.15 -5.76 -2.13
CA SER A 74 20.93 -6.44 -2.61
C SER A 74 19.82 -5.54 -3.21
N LYS A 75 19.71 -5.61 -4.49
CA LYS A 75 18.46 -5.32 -5.21
C LYS A 75 17.47 -6.44 -4.87
N GLN A 76 16.72 -6.30 -3.78
CA GLN A 76 15.54 -7.14 -3.62
C GLN A 76 14.53 -6.74 -4.69
N GLU A 77 14.21 -7.68 -5.55
CA GLU A 77 13.12 -7.52 -6.50
C GLU A 77 11.84 -7.20 -5.73
N LYS A 78 11.23 -6.06 -6.02
CA LYS A 78 9.96 -5.69 -5.39
C LYS A 78 8.86 -6.50 -6.06
N ILE A 79 8.51 -7.62 -5.47
CA ILE A 79 7.39 -8.45 -5.92
C ILE A 79 6.10 -7.71 -5.57
N LYS A 80 5.33 -7.33 -6.58
CA LYS A 80 3.98 -6.80 -6.41
C LYS A 80 3.00 -7.97 -6.39
N SER A 81 2.23 -8.10 -5.33
CA SER A 81 1.11 -9.04 -5.27
C SER A 81 -0.19 -8.32 -5.61
N LEU A 82 -1.02 -8.96 -6.43
CA LEU A 82 -2.33 -8.44 -6.78
C LEU A 82 -3.30 -8.70 -5.61
N SER A 83 -3.76 -7.62 -4.97
CA SER A 83 -4.86 -7.68 -4.00
C SER A 83 -6.18 -7.42 -4.72
N LYS A 84 -7.11 -8.37 -4.66
CA LYS A 84 -8.40 -8.30 -5.35
C LYS A 84 -9.51 -7.92 -4.37
N SER A 85 -10.61 -7.38 -4.92
CA SER A 85 -11.87 -7.13 -4.19
C SER A 85 -11.73 -6.25 -2.96
N ASN A 86 -10.87 -5.25 -3.02
CA ASN A 86 -10.80 -4.24 -1.98
C ASN A 86 -12.00 -3.30 -2.11
N VAL A 87 -12.65 -3.02 -0.98
CA VAL A 87 -13.73 -2.03 -0.88
C VAL A 87 -13.17 -0.77 -0.23
N LEU A 88 -13.55 0.36 -0.77
CA LEU A 88 -13.26 1.67 -0.22
C LEU A 88 -14.58 2.41 0.00
N ASN A 89 -14.87 2.78 1.24
CA ASN A 89 -15.97 3.66 1.56
C ASN A 89 -15.50 5.11 1.53
N ILE A 90 -16.22 5.93 0.80
CA ILE A 90 -15.99 7.37 0.75
C ILE A 90 -17.24 8.02 1.35
N THR A 91 -17.12 8.54 2.56
CA THR A 91 -18.24 9.16 3.29
C THR A 91 -18.16 10.67 3.18
N GLY A 92 -19.27 11.30 2.85
CA GLY A 92 -19.47 12.72 3.02
C GLY A 92 -19.89 13.49 1.78
N PRO A 93 -20.52 14.65 1.96
CA PRO A 93 -20.78 15.59 0.87
C PRO A 93 -19.45 16.28 0.54
N ASN A 94 -18.58 15.60 -0.15
CA ASN A 94 -17.35 16.25 -0.57
C ASN A 94 -17.55 16.93 -1.90
N THR A 95 -17.87 18.20 -1.82
CA THR A 95 -17.75 19.13 -2.96
C THR A 95 -16.29 19.48 -3.24
N THR A 96 -15.38 19.03 -2.40
CA THR A 96 -13.93 19.17 -2.59
C THR A 96 -13.39 17.92 -3.29
N ALA A 97 -12.48 18.12 -4.22
CA ALA A 97 -11.78 17.03 -4.88
C ALA A 97 -11.33 16.00 -3.84
N LEU A 98 -11.48 14.71 -4.17
CA LEU A 98 -10.98 13.60 -3.37
C LEU A 98 -9.55 13.93 -2.96
N SER A 99 -9.32 14.16 -1.68
CA SER A 99 -7.97 14.33 -1.18
C SER A 99 -7.20 13.02 -1.34
N SER A 100 -5.89 13.10 -1.46
CA SER A 100 -5.02 11.92 -1.55
C SER A 100 -5.24 10.93 -0.39
N ASP A 101 -5.82 11.39 0.70
CA ASP A 101 -6.12 10.58 1.89
C ASP A 101 -7.38 9.72 1.72
N SER A 102 -8.26 10.07 0.78
CA SER A 102 -9.51 9.33 0.54
C SER A 102 -9.28 8.03 -0.24
N ILE A 103 -8.22 7.95 -1.02
CA ILE A 103 -7.81 6.74 -1.74
C ILE A 103 -6.46 6.28 -1.20
N ALA A 104 -6.48 5.63 -0.03
CA ALA A 104 -5.28 5.12 0.62
C ALA A 104 -4.60 3.94 -0.12
N LYS A 105 -5.00 3.67 -1.35
CA LYS A 105 -4.43 2.60 -2.17
C LYS A 105 -3.71 3.20 -3.37
N SER A 106 -2.40 3.03 -3.40
CA SER A 106 -1.60 3.27 -4.59
C SER A 106 -1.70 2.09 -5.56
N ASP A 107 -1.41 2.32 -6.83
CA ASP A 107 -1.36 1.27 -7.85
C ASP A 107 -2.70 0.56 -8.11
N VAL A 108 -3.80 1.30 -8.18
CA VAL A 108 -5.10 0.74 -8.57
C VAL A 108 -5.05 0.33 -10.04
N TYR A 109 -5.20 -0.98 -10.29
CA TYR A 109 -5.19 -1.53 -11.65
C TYR A 109 -6.57 -1.46 -12.32
N LYS A 110 -7.64 -1.75 -11.58
CA LYS A 110 -9.02 -1.76 -12.09
C LYS A 110 -10.01 -1.41 -11.00
N ILE A 111 -10.98 -0.57 -11.35
CA ILE A 111 -12.18 -0.32 -10.56
C ILE A 111 -13.30 -1.13 -11.22
N HIS A 112 -13.99 -1.96 -10.45
CA HIS A 112 -15.05 -2.82 -10.96
C HIS A 112 -16.42 -2.16 -10.90
N ALA A 113 -16.68 -1.37 -9.84
CA ALA A 113 -17.94 -0.68 -9.66
C ALA A 113 -17.78 0.49 -8.69
N VAL A 114 -18.62 1.49 -8.79
CA VAL A 114 -18.74 2.60 -7.84
C VAL A 114 -20.22 2.79 -7.52
N TYR A 115 -20.59 2.47 -6.28
CA TYR A 115 -21.97 2.60 -5.81
C TYR A 115 -22.18 3.93 -5.10
N ASP A 116 -23.32 4.56 -5.37
CA ASP A 116 -23.76 5.81 -4.75
C ASP A 116 -25.11 5.59 -4.06
N SER A 117 -25.16 5.86 -2.76
CA SER A 117 -26.40 5.79 -1.99
C SER A 117 -27.42 6.87 -2.38
N GLY A 118 -26.98 7.93 -3.07
CA GLY A 118 -27.79 9.10 -3.34
C GLY A 118 -28.15 9.93 -2.10
N VAL A 119 -27.68 9.54 -0.92
CA VAL A 119 -27.97 10.19 0.37
C VAL A 119 -26.67 10.58 1.06
N ALA A 120 -26.51 11.88 1.29
CA ALA A 120 -25.31 12.39 1.97
C ALA A 120 -25.14 11.77 3.38
N GLY A 121 -23.94 11.30 3.68
CA GLY A 121 -23.59 10.69 4.97
C GLY A 121 -24.08 9.26 5.17
N THR A 122 -24.62 8.63 4.14
CA THR A 122 -25.04 7.22 4.17
C THR A 122 -24.13 6.40 3.26
N ASP A 123 -23.59 5.29 3.77
CA ASP A 123 -22.79 4.37 2.97
C ASP A 123 -23.65 3.68 1.91
N ALA A 124 -23.08 3.52 0.72
CA ALA A 124 -23.76 2.80 -0.35
C ALA A 124 -23.82 1.29 -0.05
N VAL A 125 -24.94 0.68 -0.40
CA VAL A 125 -25.18 -0.75 -0.24
C VAL A 125 -24.84 -1.49 -1.54
N LEU A 126 -23.99 -2.49 -1.46
CA LEU A 126 -23.67 -3.37 -2.58
C LEU A 126 -24.75 -4.45 -2.74
N PRO A 127 -24.95 -4.98 -3.94
CA PRO A 127 -25.84 -6.13 -4.16
C PRO A 127 -25.43 -7.33 -3.29
N THR A 128 -26.43 -8.02 -2.75
CA THR A 128 -26.21 -9.20 -1.92
C THR A 128 -27.09 -10.37 -2.34
N LEU A 129 -26.54 -11.57 -2.21
CA LEU A 129 -27.26 -12.83 -2.36
C LEU A 129 -27.41 -13.45 -0.97
N THR A 130 -28.63 -13.81 -0.57
CA THR A 130 -28.84 -14.65 0.60
C THR A 130 -28.67 -16.10 0.21
N VAL A 131 -27.77 -16.81 0.87
CA VAL A 131 -27.41 -18.20 0.55
C VAL A 131 -27.62 -19.08 1.79
N ALA A 132 -27.78 -20.38 1.56
CA ALA A 132 -27.78 -21.34 2.66
C ALA A 132 -26.46 -21.29 3.42
N ASN A 133 -26.51 -21.38 4.74
CA ASN A 133 -25.32 -21.46 5.58
C ASN A 133 -24.66 -22.83 5.37
N THR A 134 -23.48 -22.83 4.81
CA THR A 134 -22.63 -24.02 4.61
C THR A 134 -21.24 -23.73 5.18
N ALA A 135 -20.50 -24.79 5.50
CA ALA A 135 -19.11 -24.64 5.99
C ALA A 135 -18.15 -24.11 4.92
N GLU A 136 -18.55 -24.19 3.66
CA GLU A 136 -17.75 -23.75 2.54
C GLU A 136 -17.82 -22.23 2.37
N THR A 137 -16.69 -21.64 2.02
CA THR A 137 -16.53 -20.19 1.88
C THR A 137 -16.19 -19.82 0.44
N LEU A 138 -16.84 -18.77 -0.07
CA LEU A 138 -16.44 -18.15 -1.33
C LEU A 138 -15.28 -17.17 -1.06
N THR A 139 -14.29 -17.18 -1.93
CA THR A 139 -13.11 -16.35 -1.76
C THR A 139 -13.34 -14.96 -2.39
N PRO A 140 -13.02 -13.85 -1.69
CA PRO A 140 -13.07 -12.52 -2.31
C PRO A 140 -12.25 -12.45 -3.60
N GLY A 141 -12.84 -11.85 -4.65
CA GLY A 141 -12.28 -11.84 -6.01
C GLY A 141 -12.60 -13.08 -6.86
N GLU A 142 -13.32 -14.03 -6.31
CA GLU A 142 -13.84 -15.18 -7.03
C GLU A 142 -15.04 -14.79 -7.88
N THR A 143 -15.11 -15.36 -9.08
CA THR A 143 -16.30 -15.21 -9.92
C THR A 143 -17.33 -16.26 -9.53
N ILE A 144 -18.55 -15.82 -9.28
CA ILE A 144 -19.71 -16.69 -9.08
C ILE A 144 -20.58 -16.72 -10.34
N THR A 145 -21.15 -17.87 -10.63
CA THR A 145 -22.02 -18.07 -11.80
C THR A 145 -23.34 -18.72 -11.38
N GLY A 146 -24.44 -18.13 -11.80
CA GLY A 146 -25.79 -18.69 -11.63
C GLY A 146 -26.04 -19.86 -12.56
N ALA A 147 -26.54 -20.95 -12.02
CA ALA A 147 -26.72 -22.18 -12.79
C ALA A 147 -27.82 -22.10 -13.85
N THR A 148 -28.86 -21.31 -13.62
CA THR A 148 -30.01 -21.15 -14.50
C THR A 148 -29.98 -19.85 -15.29
N SER A 149 -29.69 -18.75 -14.59
CA SER A 149 -29.66 -17.40 -15.21
C SER A 149 -28.43 -17.20 -16.09
N GLY A 150 -27.34 -17.91 -15.82
CA GLY A 150 -26.04 -17.61 -16.40
C GLY A 150 -25.43 -16.29 -15.91
N ALA A 151 -26.05 -15.66 -14.92
CA ALA A 151 -25.53 -14.43 -14.34
C ALA A 151 -24.17 -14.67 -13.72
N THR A 152 -23.28 -13.67 -13.84
CA THR A 152 -21.96 -13.73 -13.23
C THR A 152 -21.71 -12.50 -12.38
N GLY A 153 -20.93 -12.68 -11.30
CA GLY A 153 -20.54 -11.61 -10.40
C GLY A 153 -19.21 -11.90 -9.73
N ILE A 154 -18.58 -10.88 -9.20
CA ILE A 154 -17.32 -11.00 -8.45
C ILE A 154 -17.63 -10.87 -6.98
N VAL A 155 -17.24 -11.84 -6.17
CA VAL A 155 -17.39 -11.82 -4.71
C VAL A 155 -16.51 -10.74 -4.11
N VAL A 156 -17.11 -9.88 -3.29
CA VAL A 156 -16.42 -8.75 -2.67
C VAL A 156 -16.06 -9.05 -1.22
N LEU A 157 -17.05 -9.47 -0.41
CA LEU A 157 -16.86 -9.61 1.03
C LEU A 157 -17.80 -10.68 1.60
N GLY A 158 -17.38 -11.27 2.73
CA GLY A 158 -18.29 -11.95 3.63
C GLY A 158 -18.81 -13.29 3.17
N ALA A 159 -18.16 -13.87 2.20
CA ALA A 159 -18.59 -15.17 1.69
C ALA A 159 -18.19 -16.36 2.57
N GLY A 160 -17.88 -16.11 3.82
CA GLY A 160 -17.58 -17.15 4.81
C GLY A 160 -18.83 -17.92 5.26
N SER A 161 -18.85 -18.34 6.50
CA SER A 161 -19.97 -19.03 7.18
C SER A 161 -21.25 -18.19 7.27
N THR A 162 -21.35 -17.10 6.56
CA THR A 162 -22.48 -16.19 6.55
C THR A 162 -23.52 -16.61 5.52
N THR A 163 -24.76 -16.26 5.79
CA THR A 163 -25.88 -16.42 4.86
C THR A 163 -25.95 -15.32 3.81
N SER A 164 -24.91 -14.49 3.68
CA SER A 164 -24.89 -13.35 2.75
C SER A 164 -23.60 -13.34 1.94
N VAL A 165 -23.74 -13.20 0.64
CA VAL A 165 -22.63 -12.99 -0.32
C VAL A 165 -22.78 -11.60 -0.93
N THR A 166 -21.87 -10.71 -0.64
CA THR A 166 -21.80 -9.39 -1.29
C THR A 166 -21.00 -9.53 -2.58
N TYR A 167 -21.51 -8.99 -3.67
CA TYR A 167 -20.89 -9.14 -4.98
C TYR A 167 -21.01 -7.89 -5.84
N VAL A 168 -20.19 -7.82 -6.88
CA VAL A 168 -20.32 -6.87 -7.99
C VAL A 168 -20.85 -7.62 -9.20
N PRO A 169 -21.99 -7.21 -9.78
CA PRO A 169 -22.51 -7.80 -11.02
C PRO A 169 -21.53 -7.61 -12.18
N VAL A 170 -21.38 -8.64 -13.01
CA VAL A 170 -20.56 -8.60 -14.23
C VAL A 170 -21.43 -8.84 -15.46
N LEU A 171 -22.33 -9.81 -15.39
CA LEU A 171 -23.22 -10.16 -16.49
C LEU A 171 -24.56 -10.67 -15.95
N GLY A 172 -25.66 -10.21 -16.52
CA GLY A 172 -26.99 -10.70 -16.19
C GLY A 172 -27.44 -10.36 -14.76
N THR A 173 -28.54 -10.96 -14.36
CA THR A 173 -29.13 -10.76 -13.02
C THR A 173 -29.35 -12.13 -12.37
N PHE A 174 -28.84 -12.27 -11.16
CA PHE A 174 -29.09 -13.48 -10.36
C PHE A 174 -30.55 -13.61 -9.96
N ILE A 175 -30.99 -14.83 -9.84
CA ILE A 175 -32.31 -15.22 -9.32
C ILE A 175 -32.12 -16.18 -8.14
N ALA A 176 -33.20 -16.68 -7.54
CA ALA A 176 -33.13 -17.74 -6.55
C ALA A 176 -32.73 -19.06 -7.24
N GLU A 177 -31.46 -19.39 -7.19
CA GLU A 177 -30.86 -20.51 -7.93
C GLU A 177 -29.56 -20.97 -7.26
N PRO A 178 -29.03 -22.15 -7.63
CA PRO A 178 -27.68 -22.55 -7.28
C PRO A 178 -26.65 -21.64 -7.97
N ILE A 179 -25.64 -21.21 -7.22
CA ILE A 179 -24.46 -20.49 -7.73
C ILE A 179 -23.21 -21.33 -7.51
N THR A 180 -22.27 -21.27 -8.43
CA THR A 180 -21.00 -21.98 -8.34
C THR A 180 -19.84 -20.99 -8.31
N GLY A 181 -18.88 -21.21 -7.42
CA GLY A 181 -17.65 -20.46 -7.33
C GLY A 181 -16.61 -20.93 -8.36
N GLY A 182 -15.94 -19.99 -9.03
CA GLY A 182 -14.95 -20.31 -10.07
C GLY A 182 -13.58 -20.72 -9.53
N ILE A 183 -13.28 -20.45 -8.25
CA ILE A 183 -12.03 -20.87 -7.59
C ILE A 183 -12.28 -22.04 -6.68
N THR A 184 -13.25 -21.90 -5.81
CA THR A 184 -13.60 -22.93 -4.81
C THR A 184 -14.35 -24.11 -5.39
N ASN A 185 -15.00 -23.92 -6.55
CA ASN A 185 -15.72 -24.94 -7.32
C ASN A 185 -16.84 -25.66 -6.53
N PHE A 186 -17.38 -25.01 -5.51
CA PHE A 186 -18.53 -25.52 -4.78
C PHE A 186 -19.79 -24.71 -5.07
N THR A 187 -20.93 -25.28 -4.75
CA THR A 187 -22.24 -24.73 -5.06
C THR A 187 -22.96 -24.26 -3.80
N LYS A 188 -23.51 -23.04 -3.83
CA LYS A 188 -24.43 -22.52 -2.82
C LYS A 188 -25.77 -22.22 -3.45
N THR A 189 -26.86 -22.49 -2.72
CA THR A 189 -28.21 -22.14 -3.19
C THR A 189 -28.58 -20.75 -2.72
N VAL A 190 -28.90 -19.87 -3.65
CA VAL A 190 -29.44 -18.53 -3.39
C VAL A 190 -30.92 -18.65 -3.08
N SER A 191 -31.34 -18.10 -1.97
CA SER A 191 -32.74 -18.02 -1.56
C SER A 191 -33.38 -16.66 -1.91
N SER A 192 -32.61 -15.61 -1.89
CA SER A 192 -33.08 -14.27 -2.30
C SER A 192 -31.93 -13.41 -2.81
N VAL A 193 -32.27 -12.43 -3.61
CA VAL A 193 -31.35 -11.45 -4.20
C VAL A 193 -31.79 -10.08 -3.73
N ALA A 194 -30.90 -9.30 -3.15
CA ALA A 194 -31.10 -7.91 -2.81
C ALA A 194 -30.30 -7.05 -3.80
N ALA A 195 -30.98 -6.12 -4.45
CA ALA A 195 -30.33 -5.12 -5.27
C ALA A 195 -29.53 -4.16 -4.37
N GLY A 196 -28.35 -3.78 -4.82
CA GLY A 196 -27.60 -2.68 -4.21
C GLY A 196 -28.11 -1.32 -4.65
N ASP A 197 -27.42 -0.30 -4.21
CA ASP A 197 -27.59 1.06 -4.71
C ASP A 197 -27.12 1.19 -6.17
N THR A 198 -27.22 2.39 -6.73
CA THR A 198 -26.89 2.62 -8.13
C THR A 198 -25.39 2.52 -8.37
N ASP A 199 -24.97 1.64 -9.28
CA ASP A 199 -23.61 1.65 -9.82
C ASP A 199 -23.51 2.78 -10.85
N ILE A 200 -22.70 3.80 -10.51
CA ILE A 200 -22.54 4.96 -11.38
C ILE A 200 -21.59 4.72 -12.54
N ILE A 201 -20.71 3.72 -12.49
CA ILE A 201 -19.87 3.35 -13.63
C ILE A 201 -20.71 2.66 -14.70
N ALA A 202 -21.51 1.68 -14.32
CA ALA A 202 -22.39 0.97 -15.26
C ALA A 202 -23.41 1.88 -15.97
N LYS A 203 -23.64 3.08 -15.42
CA LYS A 203 -24.57 4.06 -16.02
C LYS A 203 -23.97 4.82 -17.21
N TYR A 204 -22.64 4.76 -17.37
CA TYR A 204 -21.90 5.54 -18.40
C TYR A 204 -21.19 4.65 -19.43
N GLU A 205 -21.32 3.32 -19.34
CA GLU A 205 -20.95 2.35 -20.37
C GLU A 205 -22.15 2.09 -21.31
#